data_6a7da033dd06bf238c1979c956e42297
#
_entry.id   6a7da033dd06bf238c1979c956e42297
#
_cell.length_a   1.000
_cell.length_b   1.000
_cell.length_c   1.000
_cell.angle_alpha   90.00
_cell.angle_beta   90.00
_cell.angle_gamma   90.00
#
_symmetry.space_group_name_H-M   'P 1'
#
loop_
_entity.id
_entity.type
_entity.pdbx_description
1 polymer ?
#
loop_
_entity_poly.entity_id
_entity_poly.type
_entity_poly.pdbx_seq_one_letter_code
_entity_poly.pdbx_strand_id
1 'polypeptide(L)'
;MKSKMIKRHSKVTIFMHWFNAFCWFLLLATGLGLIKNEDLQLMGGWWSNLMYSIFGSGETLLLVHEICGLTWLVVFIVYMIFGSRKYVIPFLKQVFTYSPASDLKWLIKKNIQMTLGNKWLKRLGFTPDIPDQGFYNVGQKLFAVASILGGIVIVA
;
A
#
# COMPACT_ATOMS: atom_id res chain seq x y z
N MET A 1 -5.84 37.33 1.97
CA MET A 1 -6.47 36.28 1.15
C MET A 1 -6.67 35.04 2.00
N LYS A 2 -7.91 34.63 2.26
CA LYS A 2 -8.18 33.36 2.97
C LYS A 2 -7.84 32.21 2.03
N SER A 3 -6.83 31.39 2.34
CA SER A 3 -6.52 30.19 1.58
C SER A 3 -7.71 29.22 1.63
N LYS A 4 -8.30 28.93 0.47
CA LYS A 4 -9.40 27.99 0.36
C LYS A 4 -8.84 26.58 0.55
N MET A 5 -9.08 25.97 1.72
CA MET A 5 -8.66 24.60 1.97
C MET A 5 -9.40 23.65 1.04
N ILE A 6 -8.68 22.94 0.18
CA ILE A 6 -9.23 21.93 -0.73
C ILE A 6 -9.21 20.58 -0.02
N LYS A 7 -10.39 20.00 0.19
CA LYS A 7 -10.53 18.66 0.78
C LYS A 7 -10.07 17.59 -0.23
N ARG A 8 -8.87 17.04 -0.06
CA ARG A 8 -8.29 16.06 -0.97
C ARG A 8 -8.91 14.66 -0.85
N HIS A 9 -9.27 14.23 0.37
CA HIS A 9 -9.77 12.88 0.62
C HIS A 9 -11.09 12.92 1.39
N SER A 10 -11.99 11.98 1.09
CA SER A 10 -13.21 11.79 1.87
C SER A 10 -12.88 11.09 3.19
N LYS A 11 -13.75 11.25 4.21
CA LYS A 11 -13.58 10.53 5.49
C LYS A 11 -13.59 9.02 5.28
N VAL A 12 -14.40 8.50 4.35
CA VAL A 12 -14.48 7.09 3.99
C VAL A 12 -13.16 6.59 3.41
N THR A 13 -12.55 7.35 2.50
CA THR A 13 -11.25 6.99 1.91
C THR A 13 -10.14 6.94 2.96
N ILE A 14 -10.13 7.90 3.90
CA ILE A 14 -9.17 7.94 5.00
C ILE A 14 -9.37 6.72 5.93
N PHE A 15 -10.63 6.45 6.30
CA PHE A 15 -10.97 5.29 7.14
C PHE A 15 -10.52 3.98 6.47
N MET A 16 -10.87 3.77 5.21
CA MET A 16 -10.50 2.54 4.48
C MET A 16 -8.98 2.39 4.34
N HIS A 17 -8.25 3.49 4.15
CA HIS A 17 -6.79 3.44 4.11
C HIS A 17 -6.21 2.92 5.44
N TRP A 18 -6.62 3.51 6.57
CA TRP A 18 -6.10 3.10 7.88
C TRP A 18 -6.60 1.71 8.30
N PHE A 19 -7.84 1.37 7.98
CA PHE A 19 -8.37 0.03 8.20
C PHE A 19 -7.58 -1.03 7.43
N ASN A 20 -7.34 -0.79 6.13
CA ASN A 20 -6.52 -1.70 5.32
C ASN A 20 -5.09 -1.81 5.86
N ALA A 21 -4.46 -0.70 6.22
CA ALA A 21 -3.11 -0.70 6.77
C ALA A 21 -3.04 -1.51 8.07
N PHE A 22 -3.98 -1.30 8.99
CA PHE A 22 -4.06 -2.05 10.24
C PHE A 22 -4.24 -3.55 10.01
N CYS A 23 -5.22 -3.95 9.21
CA CYS A 23 -5.45 -5.36 8.89
C CYS A 23 -4.24 -5.98 8.20
N TRP A 24 -3.62 -5.26 7.26
CA TRP A 24 -2.46 -5.76 6.53
C TRP A 24 -1.27 -6.03 7.47
N PHE A 25 -0.94 -5.09 8.36
CA PHE A 25 0.15 -5.28 9.31
C PHE A 25 -0.15 -6.39 10.31
N LEU A 26 -1.41 -6.48 10.79
CA LEU A 26 -1.80 -7.54 11.72
C LEU A 26 -1.75 -8.91 11.04
N LEU A 27 -2.27 -9.05 9.83
CA LEU A 27 -2.21 -10.29 9.06
C LEU A 27 -0.77 -10.69 8.71
N LEU A 28 0.08 -9.72 8.36
CA LEU A 28 1.49 -9.99 8.11
C LEU A 28 2.18 -10.50 9.38
N ALA A 29 1.99 -9.81 10.50
CA ALA A 29 2.63 -10.19 11.76
C ALA A 29 2.17 -11.57 12.25
N THR A 30 0.86 -11.81 12.25
CA THR A 30 0.29 -13.10 12.68
C THR A 30 0.60 -14.22 11.70
N GLY A 31 0.54 -13.96 10.39
CA GLY A 31 0.86 -14.93 9.35
C GLY A 31 2.32 -15.39 9.43
N LEU A 32 3.27 -14.46 9.56
CA LEU A 32 4.69 -14.81 9.78
C LEU A 32 4.89 -15.61 11.09
N GLY A 33 4.09 -15.34 12.12
CA GLY A 33 4.14 -16.08 13.39
C GLY A 33 3.61 -17.52 13.28
N LEU A 34 2.72 -17.79 12.32
CA LEU A 34 2.12 -19.11 12.09
C LEU A 34 2.98 -20.06 11.24
N ILE A 35 4.03 -19.57 10.60
CA ILE A 35 4.93 -20.39 9.77
C ILE A 35 5.71 -21.34 10.69
N LYS A 36 5.43 -22.64 10.57
CA LYS A 36 6.08 -23.70 11.36
C LYS A 36 7.38 -24.22 10.73
N ASN A 37 7.49 -24.16 9.40
CA ASN A 37 8.67 -24.63 8.70
C ASN A 37 9.81 -23.64 8.90
N GLU A 38 10.90 -24.07 9.51
CA GLU A 38 12.07 -23.24 9.84
C GLU A 38 12.71 -22.65 8.58
N ASP A 39 12.74 -23.37 7.46
CA ASP A 39 13.29 -22.89 6.19
C ASP A 39 12.49 -21.72 5.58
N LEU A 40 11.23 -21.58 5.95
CA LEU A 40 10.33 -20.52 5.48
C LEU A 40 10.16 -19.38 6.48
N GLN A 41 10.73 -19.47 7.67
CA GLN A 41 10.64 -18.44 8.70
C GLN A 41 11.52 -17.24 8.39
N LEU A 42 11.01 -16.28 7.62
CA LEU A 42 11.74 -15.06 7.24
C LEU A 42 12.31 -14.27 8.44
N MET A 43 11.62 -14.31 9.57
CA MET A 43 12.02 -13.62 10.81
C MET A 43 12.72 -14.56 11.80
N GLY A 44 12.81 -15.88 11.50
CA GLY A 44 13.31 -16.89 12.42
C GLY A 44 12.33 -17.26 13.53
N GLY A 45 12.64 -18.29 14.30
CA GLY A 45 11.76 -18.86 15.34
C GLY A 45 11.41 -17.91 16.49
N TRP A 46 12.22 -16.87 16.74
CA TRP A 46 11.95 -15.87 17.77
C TRP A 46 10.64 -15.11 17.52
N TRP A 47 10.28 -14.88 16.25
CA TRP A 47 9.05 -14.18 15.90
C TRP A 47 7.82 -15.00 16.23
N SER A 48 7.82 -16.29 15.87
CA SER A 48 6.74 -17.22 16.22
C SER A 48 6.57 -17.33 17.74
N ASN A 49 7.67 -17.45 18.49
CA ASN A 49 7.65 -17.47 19.94
C ASN A 49 7.08 -16.18 20.55
N LEU A 50 7.45 -15.02 20.01
CA LEU A 50 6.90 -13.73 20.42
C LEU A 50 5.39 -13.67 20.15
N MET A 51 4.94 -14.08 18.97
CA MET A 51 3.51 -14.10 18.63
C MET A 51 2.73 -15.06 19.54
N TYR A 52 3.25 -16.25 19.83
CA TYR A 52 2.62 -17.18 20.76
C TYR A 52 2.58 -16.63 22.19
N SER A 53 3.60 -15.91 22.61
CA SER A 53 3.60 -15.23 23.92
C SER A 53 2.54 -14.14 24.02
N ILE A 54 2.33 -13.35 22.96
CA ILE A 54 1.34 -12.27 22.92
C ILE A 54 -0.08 -12.84 22.89
N PHE A 55 -0.33 -13.86 22.07
CA PHE A 55 -1.67 -14.41 21.85
C PHE A 55 -1.99 -15.64 22.71
N GLY A 56 -1.04 -16.11 23.51
CA GLY A 56 -1.19 -17.22 24.46
C GLY A 56 -1.02 -18.61 23.86
N SER A 57 -1.38 -18.83 22.59
CA SER A 57 -1.20 -20.11 21.89
C SER A 57 -1.19 -19.94 20.37
N GLY A 58 -0.72 -20.98 19.66
CA GLY A 58 -0.79 -21.03 18.19
C GLY A 58 -2.23 -21.11 17.67
N GLU A 59 -3.13 -21.75 18.41
CA GLU A 59 -4.55 -21.84 18.06
C GLU A 59 -5.23 -20.47 18.15
N THR A 60 -4.98 -19.73 19.24
CA THR A 60 -5.51 -18.37 19.40
C THR A 60 -4.93 -17.43 18.35
N LEU A 61 -3.64 -17.56 18.04
CA LEU A 61 -2.99 -16.77 16.98
C LEU A 61 -3.64 -17.04 15.61
N LEU A 62 -3.91 -18.31 15.28
CA LEU A 62 -4.61 -18.69 14.06
C LEU A 62 -6.02 -18.12 14.01
N LEU A 63 -6.78 -18.25 15.10
CA LEU A 63 -8.14 -17.72 15.19
C LEU A 63 -8.17 -16.20 14.97
N VAL A 64 -7.24 -15.46 15.58
CA VAL A 64 -7.13 -14.00 15.39
C VAL A 64 -6.77 -13.67 13.92
N HIS A 65 -5.86 -14.43 13.31
CA HIS A 65 -5.49 -14.29 11.91
C HIS A 65 -6.71 -14.48 10.99
N GLU A 66 -7.46 -15.56 11.18
CA GLU A 66 -8.66 -15.88 10.39
C GLU A 66 -9.76 -14.84 10.56
N ILE A 67 -10.09 -14.45 11.80
CA ILE A 67 -11.10 -13.42 12.06
C ILE A 67 -10.71 -12.08 11.42
N CYS A 68 -9.44 -11.69 11.55
CA CYS A 68 -8.95 -10.46 10.94
C CYS A 68 -9.05 -10.53 9.41
N GLY A 69 -8.62 -11.65 8.81
CA GLY A 69 -8.67 -11.87 7.36
C GLY A 69 -10.09 -11.86 6.80
N LEU A 70 -11.01 -12.58 7.44
CA LEU A 70 -12.42 -12.59 7.04
C LEU A 70 -13.07 -11.21 7.19
N THR A 71 -12.82 -10.54 8.31
CA THR A 71 -13.35 -9.18 8.54
C THR A 71 -12.83 -8.22 7.48
N TRP A 72 -11.53 -8.26 7.19
CA TRP A 72 -10.91 -7.45 6.15
C TRP A 72 -11.53 -7.71 4.77
N LEU A 73 -11.70 -8.99 4.40
CA LEU A 73 -12.28 -9.40 3.14
C LEU A 73 -13.74 -8.92 3.00
N VAL A 74 -14.56 -9.13 4.02
CA VAL A 74 -15.98 -8.71 4.01
C VAL A 74 -16.10 -7.19 3.88
N VAL A 75 -15.35 -6.43 4.70
CA VAL A 75 -15.36 -4.95 4.63
C VAL A 75 -14.87 -4.47 3.26
N PHE A 76 -13.85 -5.11 2.71
CA PHE A 76 -13.32 -4.78 1.38
C PHE A 76 -14.35 -5.04 0.27
N ILE A 77 -15.05 -6.19 0.29
CA ILE A 77 -16.11 -6.50 -0.68
C ILE A 77 -17.26 -5.50 -0.57
N VAL A 78 -17.71 -5.18 0.63
CA VAL A 78 -18.75 -4.16 0.88
C VAL A 78 -18.31 -2.80 0.32
N TYR A 79 -17.08 -2.40 0.58
CA TYR A 79 -16.52 -1.16 0.04
C TYR A 79 -16.45 -1.18 -1.50
N MET A 80 -16.03 -2.30 -2.10
CA MET A 80 -15.99 -2.47 -3.56
C MET A 80 -17.37 -2.33 -4.19
N ILE A 81 -18.39 -2.94 -3.59
CA ILE A 81 -19.77 -2.91 -4.14
C ILE A 81 -20.37 -1.50 -4.00
N PHE A 82 -20.45 -0.98 -2.76
CA PHE A 82 -21.13 0.29 -2.48
C PHE A 82 -20.29 1.52 -2.85
N GLY A 83 -18.96 1.40 -2.82
CA GLY A 83 -18.03 2.45 -3.17
C GLY A 83 -17.61 2.48 -4.64
N SER A 84 -18.03 1.51 -5.45
CA SER A 84 -17.55 1.27 -6.82
C SER A 84 -17.54 2.53 -7.68
N ARG A 85 -18.68 3.19 -7.84
CA ARG A 85 -18.82 4.37 -8.71
C ARG A 85 -18.13 5.61 -8.16
N LYS A 86 -18.10 5.77 -6.84
CA LYS A 86 -17.63 7.01 -6.19
C LYS A 86 -16.14 6.99 -5.85
N TYR A 87 -15.60 5.81 -5.53
CA TYR A 87 -14.23 5.68 -5.03
C TYR A 87 -13.38 4.74 -5.87
N VAL A 88 -13.89 3.52 -6.15
CA VAL A 88 -13.09 2.45 -6.76
C VAL A 88 -12.79 2.73 -8.23
N ILE A 89 -13.83 2.98 -9.03
CA ILE A 89 -13.66 3.23 -10.47
C ILE A 89 -12.80 4.49 -10.74
N PRO A 90 -13.03 5.64 -10.06
CA PRO A 90 -12.15 6.80 -10.23
C PRO A 90 -10.70 6.54 -9.80
N PHE A 91 -10.49 5.77 -8.73
CA PHE A 91 -9.16 5.36 -8.28
C PHE A 91 -8.47 4.49 -9.34
N LEU A 92 -9.12 3.42 -9.80
CA LEU A 92 -8.59 2.52 -10.82
C LEU A 92 -8.27 3.26 -12.12
N LYS A 93 -9.17 4.13 -12.59
CA LYS A 93 -8.92 4.96 -13.77
C LYS A 93 -7.65 5.80 -13.61
N GLN A 94 -7.43 6.42 -12.46
CA GLN A 94 -6.24 7.25 -12.23
C GLN A 94 -4.97 6.43 -12.11
N VAL A 95 -5.03 5.28 -11.41
CA VAL A 95 -3.88 4.39 -11.22
C VAL A 95 -3.44 3.74 -12.52
N PHE A 96 -4.37 3.29 -13.36
CA PHE A 96 -4.08 2.66 -14.64
C PHE A 96 -3.90 3.64 -15.81
N THR A 97 -4.12 4.94 -15.58
CA THR A 97 -3.72 5.96 -16.57
C THR A 97 -2.22 6.18 -16.48
N TYR A 98 -1.49 5.59 -17.41
CA TYR A 98 -0.04 5.58 -17.44
C TYR A 98 0.49 6.05 -18.80
N SER A 99 1.46 6.96 -18.75
CA SER A 99 2.19 7.43 -19.94
C SER A 99 3.66 7.00 -19.82
N PRO A 100 4.08 5.86 -20.41
CA PRO A 100 5.36 5.23 -20.12
C PRO A 100 6.56 6.18 -20.24
N ALA A 101 6.62 6.97 -21.32
CA ALA A 101 7.75 7.85 -21.58
C ALA A 101 7.85 9.01 -20.58
N SER A 102 6.72 9.68 -20.29
CA SER A 102 6.71 10.83 -19.37
C SER A 102 6.81 10.38 -17.90
N ASP A 103 6.12 9.30 -17.56
CA ASP A 103 6.07 8.79 -16.19
C ASP A 103 7.43 8.19 -15.76
N LEU A 104 8.09 7.44 -16.65
CA LEU A 104 9.43 6.90 -16.39
C LEU A 104 10.46 8.04 -16.25
N LYS A 105 10.41 9.04 -17.14
CA LYS A 105 11.29 10.21 -17.06
C LYS A 105 11.07 10.99 -15.76
N TRP A 106 9.83 11.16 -15.35
CA TRP A 106 9.49 11.80 -14.09
C TRP A 106 10.03 11.02 -12.90
N LEU A 107 9.83 9.68 -12.87
CA LEU A 107 10.28 8.80 -11.80
C LEU A 107 11.81 8.88 -11.62
N ILE A 108 12.56 8.79 -12.74
CA ILE A 108 14.03 8.90 -12.71
C ILE A 108 14.47 10.26 -12.17
N LYS A 109 13.92 11.35 -12.72
CA LYS A 109 14.24 12.70 -12.27
C LYS A 109 13.94 12.90 -10.79
N LYS A 110 12.78 12.43 -10.33
CA LYS A 110 12.35 12.59 -8.95
C LYS A 110 13.22 11.79 -7.97
N ASN A 111 13.58 10.56 -8.32
CA ASN A 111 14.50 9.76 -7.51
C ASN A 111 15.88 10.41 -7.42
N ILE A 112 16.46 10.86 -8.53
CA ILE A 112 17.75 11.58 -8.53
C ILE A 112 17.66 12.83 -7.66
N GLN A 113 16.58 13.61 -7.79
CA GLN A 113 16.38 14.81 -7.01
C GLN A 113 16.33 14.52 -5.51
N MET A 114 15.60 13.45 -5.11
CA MET A 114 15.41 13.11 -3.69
C MET A 114 16.66 12.50 -3.05
N THR A 115 17.43 11.70 -3.81
CA THR A 115 18.61 10.99 -3.28
C THR A 115 19.91 11.80 -3.41
N LEU A 116 20.11 12.44 -4.56
CA LEU A 116 21.38 13.09 -4.90
C LEU A 116 21.27 14.63 -4.98
N GLY A 117 20.05 15.15 -4.98
CA GLY A 117 19.77 16.58 -5.02
C GLY A 117 19.86 17.21 -6.43
N ASN A 118 19.50 18.50 -6.48
CA ASN A 118 19.41 19.25 -7.75
C ASN A 118 20.76 19.43 -8.49
N LYS A 119 21.90 19.36 -7.77
CA LYS A 119 23.23 19.47 -8.39
C LYS A 119 23.51 18.31 -9.33
N TRP A 120 23.20 17.09 -8.89
CA TRP A 120 23.36 15.89 -9.72
C TRP A 120 22.38 15.82 -10.86
N LEU A 121 21.13 16.27 -10.64
CA LEU A 121 20.14 16.36 -11.70
C LEU A 121 20.65 17.23 -12.87
N LYS A 122 21.21 18.39 -12.56
CA LYS A 122 21.83 19.29 -13.57
C LYS A 122 23.04 18.66 -14.27
N ARG A 123 23.92 17.94 -13.51
CA ARG A 123 25.09 17.24 -14.08
C ARG A 123 24.70 16.17 -15.09
N LEU A 124 23.56 15.53 -14.90
CA LEU A 124 23.02 14.51 -15.80
C LEU A 124 22.21 15.10 -16.96
N GLY A 125 22.23 16.43 -17.14
CA GLY A 125 21.56 17.11 -18.23
C GLY A 125 20.04 17.26 -18.06
N PHE A 126 19.52 17.01 -16.86
CA PHE A 126 18.10 17.20 -16.59
C PHE A 126 17.81 18.60 -16.01
N THR A 127 16.68 19.18 -16.41
CA THR A 127 16.16 20.38 -15.77
C THR A 127 15.70 20.08 -14.36
N PRO A 128 15.99 20.94 -13.34
CA PRO A 128 15.51 20.73 -11.96
C PRO A 128 14.00 20.89 -11.82
N ASP A 129 13.37 21.47 -12.83
CA ASP A 129 11.93 21.61 -12.87
C ASP A 129 11.28 20.26 -13.20
N ILE A 130 10.57 19.71 -12.21
CA ILE A 130 9.85 18.45 -12.32
C ILE A 130 8.38 18.81 -12.29
N PRO A 131 7.64 18.61 -13.39
CA PRO A 131 6.23 18.97 -13.44
C PRO A 131 5.41 18.21 -12.41
N ASP A 132 4.40 18.88 -11.86
CA ASP A 132 3.43 18.23 -10.97
C ASP A 132 2.69 17.14 -11.74
N GLN A 133 2.60 15.99 -11.10
CA GLN A 133 1.76 14.89 -11.57
C GLN A 133 0.40 14.99 -10.91
N GLY A 134 -0.67 14.72 -11.62
CA GLY A 134 -2.05 14.85 -11.16
C GLY A 134 -2.31 14.44 -9.72
N PHE A 135 -3.42 13.78 -9.44
CA PHE A 135 -3.79 13.40 -8.06
C PHE A 135 -2.82 12.36 -7.46
N TYR A 136 -2.39 11.40 -8.27
CA TYR A 136 -1.38 10.39 -7.90
C TYR A 136 -0.12 10.54 -8.76
N ASN A 137 1.04 10.56 -8.12
CA ASN A 137 2.31 10.50 -8.82
C ASN A 137 2.65 9.06 -9.26
N VAL A 138 3.65 8.92 -10.14
CA VAL A 138 4.04 7.62 -10.70
C VAL A 138 4.39 6.60 -9.63
N GLY A 139 5.13 6.98 -8.60
CA GLY A 139 5.47 6.08 -7.50
C GLY A 139 4.23 5.54 -6.78
N GLN A 140 3.24 6.39 -6.52
CA GLN A 140 1.97 6.00 -5.92
C GLN A 140 1.16 5.08 -6.82
N LYS A 141 1.14 5.33 -8.14
CA LYS A 141 0.48 4.45 -9.13
C LYS A 141 1.13 3.07 -9.16
N LEU A 142 2.46 2.99 -9.24
CA LEU A 142 3.19 1.73 -9.25
C LEU A 142 2.97 0.94 -7.95
N PHE A 143 3.04 1.61 -6.80
CA PHE A 143 2.75 0.97 -5.51
C PHE A 143 1.31 0.45 -5.44
N ALA A 144 0.34 1.21 -5.93
CA ALA A 144 -1.06 0.79 -5.95
C ALA A 144 -1.26 -0.45 -6.86
N VAL A 145 -0.65 -0.47 -8.05
CA VAL A 145 -0.70 -1.64 -8.95
C VAL A 145 -0.05 -2.86 -8.29
N ALA A 146 1.14 -2.71 -7.70
CA ALA A 146 1.81 -3.79 -7.00
C ALA A 146 0.97 -4.32 -5.82
N SER A 147 0.31 -3.43 -5.06
CA SER A 147 -0.57 -3.81 -3.95
C SER A 147 -1.83 -4.55 -4.44
N ILE A 148 -2.43 -4.14 -5.55
CA ILE A 148 -3.58 -4.82 -6.15
C ILE A 148 -3.17 -6.24 -6.61
N LEU A 149 -2.06 -6.36 -7.33
CA LEU A 149 -1.57 -7.67 -7.81
C LEU A 149 -1.17 -8.57 -6.64
N GLY A 150 -0.47 -8.04 -5.65
CA GLY A 150 -0.14 -8.78 -4.43
C GLY A 150 -1.38 -9.24 -3.66
N GLY A 151 -2.39 -8.39 -3.55
CA GLY A 151 -3.68 -8.75 -2.94
C GLY A 151 -4.38 -9.89 -3.67
N ILE A 152 -4.36 -9.89 -5.01
CA ILE A 152 -4.94 -10.98 -5.82
C ILE A 152 -4.19 -12.29 -5.54
N VAL A 153 -2.87 -12.27 -5.54
CA VAL A 153 -2.04 -13.47 -5.29
C VAL A 153 -2.26 -14.04 -3.89
N ILE A 154 -2.49 -13.20 -2.89
CA ILE A 154 -2.74 -13.65 -1.50
C ILE A 154 -4.12 -14.30 -1.34
N VAL A 155 -5.11 -13.86 -2.12
CA VAL A 155 -6.51 -14.34 -2.01
C VAL A 155 -6.80 -15.51 -2.95
N ALA A 156 -6.00 -15.71 -4.03
CA ALA A 156 -6.12 -16.81 -4.98
C ALA A 156 -5.56 -18.12 -4.43
#